data_8bc03df5ec03b116281a676943e2f60f
#
_entry.id   8bc03df5ec03b116281a676943e2f60f
#
_cell.length_a   1.000
_cell.length_b   1.000
_cell.length_c   1.000
_cell.angle_alpha   90.00
_cell.angle_beta   90.00
_cell.angle_gamma   90.00
#
_symmetry.space_group_name_H-M   'P 1'
#
loop_
_entity.id
_entity.type
_entity.pdbx_description
1 polymer ?
#
loop_
_entity_poly.entity_id
_entity_poly.type
_entity_poly.pdbx_seq_one_letter_code
_entity_poly.pdbx_strand_id
1 'polypeptide(L)'
;MKQFGGYDDAKKQAQASGGIGKLPAGAYVCKVIGVKYEQGKDGYSDMIRLQFDVCEGDYKDFFHKQYEANTNEDKKYKGNATVYVPKDDGSEQDGWTKKSFAGWTNAFEESNPGYVWDWDEKKWKNKIIGIVFGETGTVINGKEIVYTEARFGISAQKVRDGEAPAAKFKAKNGYTGNASSSSGSSASPDGFIDVPLDAMDELPFN
;
A
#
# COMPACT_ATOMS: atom_id res chain seq x y z
N MET A 1 -25.73 32.92 -9.99
CA MET A 1 -25.86 32.09 -8.76
C MET A 1 -25.43 32.97 -7.59
N LYS A 2 -26.21 33.07 -6.52
CA LYS A 2 -25.89 33.96 -5.38
C LYS A 2 -25.02 33.15 -4.39
N GLN A 3 -23.89 33.72 -3.97
CA GLN A 3 -23.02 33.10 -2.97
C GLN A 3 -23.75 33.12 -1.61
N PHE A 4 -23.76 31.97 -0.91
CA PHE A 4 -24.35 31.88 0.44
C PHE A 4 -23.30 32.17 1.51
N GLY A 5 -23.71 32.71 2.66
CA GLY A 5 -22.82 32.98 3.78
C GLY A 5 -22.28 31.68 4.40
N GLY A 6 -21.04 31.70 4.87
CA GLY A 6 -20.40 30.52 5.46
C GLY A 6 -19.90 29.48 4.47
N TYR A 7 -19.81 29.78 3.18
CA TYR A 7 -19.31 28.84 2.15
C TYR A 7 -17.92 28.32 2.45
N ASP A 8 -17.01 29.19 2.89
CA ASP A 8 -15.62 28.81 3.19
C ASP A 8 -15.54 27.92 4.42
N ASP A 9 -16.39 28.13 5.42
CA ASP A 9 -16.48 27.27 6.59
C ASP A 9 -17.17 25.95 6.24
N ALA A 10 -18.22 25.96 5.42
CA ALA A 10 -18.84 24.76 4.89
C ALA A 10 -17.88 23.98 3.99
N LYS A 11 -17.04 24.65 3.21
CA LYS A 11 -16.00 24.03 2.39
C LYS A 11 -14.91 23.39 3.25
N LYS A 12 -14.47 24.08 4.32
CA LYS A 12 -13.54 23.52 5.29
C LYS A 12 -14.14 22.31 6.04
N GLN A 13 -15.42 22.42 6.44
CA GLN A 13 -16.15 21.31 7.06
C GLN A 13 -16.37 20.15 6.08
N ALA A 14 -16.70 20.42 4.83
CA ALA A 14 -16.82 19.39 3.81
C ALA A 14 -15.46 18.73 3.50
N GLN A 15 -14.37 19.49 3.53
CA GLN A 15 -13.01 18.94 3.47
C GLN A 15 -12.63 18.16 4.73
N ALA A 16 -13.10 18.58 5.90
CA ALA A 16 -12.86 17.92 7.18
C ALA A 16 -13.81 16.73 7.42
N SER A 17 -15.09 16.84 7.04
CA SER A 17 -16.12 15.81 7.22
C SER A 17 -16.36 14.96 5.97
N GLY A 18 -15.97 15.45 4.78
CA GLY A 18 -15.97 14.71 3.52
C GLY A 18 -14.92 13.61 3.45
N GLY A 19 -14.32 13.29 4.59
CA GLY A 19 -13.26 12.31 4.69
C GLY A 19 -12.04 12.77 3.88
N ILE A 20 -10.89 12.74 4.48
CA ILE A 20 -9.65 12.74 3.72
C ILE A 20 -9.82 11.66 2.67
N GLY A 21 -9.94 12.05 1.41
CA GLY A 21 -10.32 11.17 0.30
C GLY A 21 -9.44 9.92 0.23
N LYS A 22 -9.70 9.07 -0.72
CA LYS A 22 -8.83 7.93 -1.05
C LYS A 22 -7.44 8.47 -1.45
N LEU A 23 -6.37 7.88 -0.90
CA LEU A 23 -5.02 8.14 -1.40
C LEU A 23 -4.97 7.76 -2.88
N PRO A 24 -4.58 8.63 -3.80
CA PRO A 24 -4.45 8.27 -5.21
C PRO A 24 -3.48 7.10 -5.42
N ALA A 25 -3.70 6.31 -6.47
CA ALA A 25 -2.69 5.35 -6.90
C ALA A 25 -1.41 6.09 -7.29
N GLY A 26 -0.27 5.55 -6.90
CA GLY A 26 1.03 6.18 -7.10
C GLY A 26 2.06 5.68 -6.10
N ALA A 27 3.23 6.28 -6.12
CA ALA A 27 4.29 5.94 -5.18
C ALA A 27 4.52 7.08 -4.19
N TYR A 28 4.72 6.74 -2.93
CA TYR A 28 4.91 7.69 -1.86
C TYR A 28 6.07 7.29 -0.97
N VAL A 29 6.82 8.29 -0.49
CA VAL A 29 7.82 8.08 0.55
C VAL A 29 7.11 7.98 1.88
N CYS A 30 7.27 6.82 2.53
CA CYS A 30 6.60 6.49 3.78
C CYS A 30 7.63 6.28 4.90
N LYS A 31 7.20 6.56 6.13
CA LYS A 31 7.93 6.21 7.34
C LYS A 31 7.19 5.12 8.09
N VAL A 32 7.89 4.05 8.45
CA VAL A 32 7.32 2.96 9.25
C VAL A 32 7.17 3.40 10.69
N ILE A 33 5.95 3.31 11.23
CA ILE A 33 5.61 3.67 12.61
C ILE A 33 5.42 2.45 13.51
N GLY A 34 5.07 1.31 12.93
CA GLY A 34 4.89 0.05 13.65
C GLY A 34 5.25 -1.16 12.79
N VAL A 35 5.75 -2.18 13.46
CA VAL A 35 6.09 -3.49 12.87
C VAL A 35 5.63 -4.58 13.80
N LYS A 36 4.94 -5.58 13.27
CA LYS A 36 4.49 -6.75 14.03
C LYS A 36 4.70 -8.00 13.20
N TYR A 37 5.44 -8.95 13.73
CA TYR A 37 5.50 -10.31 13.19
C TYR A 37 4.28 -11.10 13.64
N GLU A 38 3.65 -11.81 12.73
CA GLU A 38 2.51 -12.69 12.99
C GLU A 38 2.80 -14.06 12.42
N GLN A 39 2.74 -15.08 13.26
CA GLN A 39 2.92 -16.45 12.82
C GLN A 39 1.70 -16.92 12.04
N GLY A 40 1.93 -17.56 10.90
CA GLY A 40 0.89 -18.19 10.11
C GLY A 40 0.24 -19.34 10.86
N LYS A 41 -1.08 -19.52 10.68
CA LYS A 41 -1.85 -20.62 11.23
C LYS A 41 -2.25 -21.57 10.10
N ASP A 42 -2.50 -22.83 10.42
CA ASP A 42 -3.10 -23.81 9.51
C ASP A 42 -2.41 -23.93 8.13
N GLY A 43 -1.08 -23.84 8.12
CA GLY A 43 -0.29 -23.96 6.91
C GLY A 43 -0.12 -22.64 6.12
N TYR A 44 -0.65 -21.51 6.60
CA TYR A 44 -0.38 -20.21 6.00
C TYR A 44 1.05 -19.72 6.28
N SER A 45 1.56 -18.84 5.43
CA SER A 45 2.86 -18.20 5.64
C SER A 45 2.82 -17.24 6.83
N ASP A 46 3.93 -17.17 7.54
CA ASP A 46 4.16 -16.08 8.49
C ASP A 46 4.14 -14.74 7.78
N MET A 47 3.85 -13.68 8.51
CA MET A 47 3.76 -12.35 7.92
C MET A 47 4.30 -11.25 8.83
N ILE A 48 4.83 -10.23 8.23
CA ILE A 48 5.22 -8.99 8.90
C ILE A 48 4.18 -7.94 8.54
N ARG A 49 3.47 -7.44 9.54
CA ARG A 49 2.54 -6.32 9.41
C ARG A 49 3.29 -5.01 9.60
N LEU A 50 3.29 -4.19 8.58
CA LEU A 50 3.84 -2.85 8.64
C LEU A 50 2.72 -1.85 8.88
N GLN A 51 2.93 -0.90 9.79
CA GLN A 51 2.17 0.33 9.87
C GLN A 51 3.08 1.49 9.46
N PHE A 52 2.60 2.37 8.63
CA PHE A 52 3.37 3.49 8.11
C PHE A 52 2.49 4.70 7.84
N ASP A 53 3.10 5.84 7.67
CA ASP A 53 2.44 7.02 7.11
C ASP A 53 3.29 7.64 6.02
N VAL A 54 2.64 8.40 5.12
CA VAL A 54 3.34 9.19 4.12
C VAL A 54 4.12 10.30 4.85
N CYS A 55 5.41 10.41 4.58
CA CYS A 55 6.26 11.37 5.30
C CYS A 55 6.75 12.54 4.44
N GLU A 56 6.54 12.50 3.12
CA GLU A 56 6.97 13.54 2.18
C GLU A 56 5.85 13.90 1.18
N GLY A 57 5.91 15.11 0.62
CA GLY A 57 5.01 15.59 -0.43
C GLY A 57 3.63 16.02 0.07
N ASP A 58 2.69 16.21 -0.88
CA ASP A 58 1.36 16.79 -0.64
C ASP A 58 0.47 15.92 0.26
N TYR A 59 0.75 14.62 0.31
CA TYR A 59 -0.01 13.65 1.10
C TYR A 59 0.65 13.33 2.45
N LYS A 60 1.59 14.16 2.90
CA LYS A 60 2.24 13.97 4.20
C LYS A 60 1.21 13.84 5.32
N ASP A 61 1.43 12.84 6.19
CA ASP A 61 0.57 12.47 7.34
C ASP A 61 -0.85 12.07 6.92
N PHE A 62 -1.03 11.51 5.72
CA PHE A 62 -2.32 11.17 5.15
C PHE A 62 -3.12 10.20 6.03
N PHE A 63 -2.52 9.09 6.42
CA PHE A 63 -3.22 8.06 7.20
C PHE A 63 -3.48 8.49 8.63
N HIS A 64 -2.59 9.29 9.22
CA HIS A 64 -2.81 9.88 10.53
C HIS A 64 -4.01 10.85 10.52
N LYS A 65 -4.03 11.78 9.56
CA LYS A 65 -5.15 12.70 9.37
C LYS A 65 -6.46 11.96 9.10
N GLN A 66 -6.42 10.90 8.27
CA GLN A 66 -7.58 10.07 7.98
C GLN A 66 -8.09 9.35 9.24
N TYR A 67 -7.18 8.85 10.08
CA TYR A 67 -7.51 8.20 11.33
C TYR A 67 -8.13 9.19 12.33
N GLU A 68 -7.57 10.39 12.48
CA GLU A 68 -8.11 11.41 13.37
C GLU A 68 -9.49 11.92 12.93
N ALA A 69 -9.67 12.15 11.63
CA ALA A 69 -10.95 12.60 11.07
C ALA A 69 -12.07 11.56 11.15
N ASN A 70 -11.73 10.29 11.38
CA ASN A 70 -12.73 9.22 11.53
C ASN A 70 -13.30 9.23 12.95
N THR A 71 -14.58 9.50 13.07
CA THR A 71 -15.31 9.58 14.38
C THR A 71 -15.88 8.23 14.84
N ASN A 72 -15.73 7.15 14.06
CA ASN A 72 -16.24 5.84 14.45
C ASN A 72 -15.46 5.29 15.66
N GLU A 73 -16.14 4.69 16.62
CA GLU A 73 -15.53 4.09 17.81
C GLU A 73 -14.55 2.97 17.46
N ASP A 74 -14.88 2.15 16.46
CA ASP A 74 -14.06 1.02 15.99
C ASP A 74 -13.08 1.41 14.84
N LYS A 75 -12.65 2.67 14.80
CA LYS A 75 -11.75 3.13 13.75
C LYS A 75 -10.44 2.38 13.72
N LYS A 76 -9.99 2.03 12.51
CA LYS A 76 -8.73 1.33 12.28
C LYS A 76 -7.78 2.20 11.47
N TYR A 77 -6.50 2.14 11.83
CA TYR A 77 -5.45 2.80 11.07
C TYR A 77 -5.27 2.08 9.72
N LYS A 78 -5.31 2.84 8.61
CA LYS A 78 -5.32 2.28 7.26
C LYS A 78 -3.96 2.27 6.55
N GLY A 79 -2.98 3.00 7.09
CA GLY A 79 -1.60 2.98 6.58
C GLY A 79 -0.89 1.68 6.95
N ASN A 80 -1.19 0.59 6.25
CA ASN A 80 -0.61 -0.72 6.55
C ASN A 80 -0.28 -1.50 5.27
N ALA A 81 0.67 -2.42 5.40
CA ALA A 81 1.00 -3.43 4.39
C ALA A 81 1.34 -4.75 5.07
N THR A 82 1.19 -5.82 4.31
CA THR A 82 1.59 -7.16 4.74
C THR A 82 2.75 -7.65 3.88
N VAL A 83 3.82 -8.05 4.53
CA VAL A 83 4.97 -8.70 3.89
C VAL A 83 4.95 -10.17 4.30
N TYR A 84 4.70 -11.05 3.35
CA TYR A 84 4.69 -12.50 3.62
C TYR A 84 6.11 -13.02 3.76
N VAL A 85 6.33 -13.86 4.77
CA VAL A 85 7.62 -14.51 5.01
C VAL A 85 7.66 -15.84 4.25
N PRO A 86 8.72 -16.11 3.47
CA PRO A 86 8.85 -17.38 2.75
C PRO A 86 8.83 -18.58 3.70
N LYS A 87 8.20 -19.67 3.27
CA LYS A 87 8.18 -20.95 4.02
C LYS A 87 9.41 -21.79 3.80
N ASP A 88 10.13 -21.54 2.71
CA ASP A 88 11.28 -22.34 2.25
C ASP A 88 10.91 -23.82 1.95
N ASP A 89 9.71 -24.03 1.42
CA ASP A 89 9.16 -25.35 1.09
C ASP A 89 9.44 -25.80 -0.35
N GLY A 90 10.07 -24.94 -1.17
CA GLY A 90 10.43 -25.22 -2.55
C GLY A 90 9.29 -25.17 -3.55
N SER A 91 8.08 -24.77 -3.13
CA SER A 91 6.95 -24.57 -4.02
C SER A 91 7.14 -23.35 -4.92
N GLU A 92 6.41 -23.30 -6.04
CA GLU A 92 6.38 -22.13 -6.91
C GLU A 92 5.92 -20.89 -6.15
N GLN A 93 4.88 -21.03 -5.34
CA GLN A 93 4.36 -19.97 -4.48
C GLN A 93 5.44 -19.44 -3.52
N ASP A 94 6.26 -20.32 -2.96
CA ASP A 94 7.38 -19.93 -2.10
C ASP A 94 8.44 -19.13 -2.87
N GLY A 95 8.71 -19.51 -4.13
CA GLY A 95 9.58 -18.75 -5.02
C GLY A 95 9.11 -17.30 -5.23
N TRP A 96 7.82 -17.09 -5.44
CA TRP A 96 7.22 -15.77 -5.54
C TRP A 96 7.31 -14.99 -4.23
N THR A 97 7.05 -15.66 -3.11
CA THR A 97 7.14 -15.05 -1.78
C THR A 97 8.56 -14.62 -1.45
N LYS A 98 9.56 -15.45 -1.77
CA LYS A 98 11.00 -15.12 -1.62
C LYS A 98 11.36 -13.87 -2.41
N LYS A 99 10.93 -13.78 -3.67
CA LYS A 99 11.18 -12.60 -4.53
C LYS A 99 10.53 -11.35 -3.96
N SER A 100 9.27 -11.44 -3.53
CA SER A 100 8.55 -10.32 -2.92
C SER A 100 9.22 -9.87 -1.62
N PHE A 101 9.57 -10.81 -0.74
CA PHE A 101 10.25 -10.51 0.51
C PHE A 101 11.60 -9.81 0.28
N ALA A 102 12.41 -10.35 -0.65
CA ALA A 102 13.67 -9.70 -1.04
C ALA A 102 13.46 -8.30 -1.61
N GLY A 103 12.38 -8.08 -2.36
CA GLY A 103 12.03 -6.73 -2.83
C GLY A 103 11.79 -5.73 -1.70
N TRP A 104 11.09 -6.14 -0.63
CA TRP A 104 10.89 -5.30 0.55
C TRP A 104 12.18 -5.03 1.31
N THR A 105 13.02 -6.06 1.56
CA THR A 105 14.29 -5.89 2.27
C THR A 105 15.24 -4.98 1.50
N ASN A 106 15.39 -5.17 0.19
CA ASN A 106 16.19 -4.30 -0.68
C ASN A 106 15.69 -2.85 -0.65
N ALA A 107 14.37 -2.65 -0.71
CA ALA A 107 13.79 -1.31 -0.64
C ALA A 107 14.14 -0.59 0.67
N PHE A 108 14.15 -1.31 1.80
CA PHE A 108 14.60 -0.75 3.08
C PHE A 108 16.08 -0.43 3.09
N GLU A 109 16.93 -1.32 2.57
CA GLU A 109 18.37 -1.10 2.49
C GLU A 109 18.72 0.11 1.63
N GLU A 110 18.17 0.18 0.42
CA GLU A 110 18.38 1.30 -0.50
C GLU A 110 17.85 2.64 0.04
N SER A 111 16.78 2.61 0.83
CA SER A 111 16.19 3.83 1.40
C SER A 111 16.86 4.34 2.66
N ASN A 112 17.70 3.52 3.30
CA ASN A 112 18.31 3.84 4.60
C ASN A 112 19.82 3.54 4.57
N PRO A 113 20.66 4.48 4.13
CA PRO A 113 22.10 4.28 4.04
C PRO A 113 22.71 3.71 5.32
N GLY A 114 23.51 2.66 5.17
CA GLY A 114 24.16 1.96 6.29
C GLY A 114 23.27 0.92 7.00
N TYR A 115 22.03 0.76 6.58
CA TYR A 115 21.19 -0.34 7.02
C TYR A 115 21.37 -1.56 6.11
N VAL A 116 21.54 -2.73 6.72
CA VAL A 116 21.57 -4.04 6.06
C VAL A 116 20.58 -4.94 6.80
N TRP A 117 19.78 -5.70 6.07
CA TRP A 117 18.83 -6.65 6.63
C TRP A 117 19.55 -7.78 7.39
N ASP A 118 19.17 -8.00 8.62
CA ASP A 118 19.76 -8.97 9.53
C ASP A 118 18.76 -9.89 10.21
N TRP A 119 17.60 -10.09 9.57
CA TRP A 119 16.50 -10.95 10.03
C TRP A 119 15.80 -10.46 11.30
N ASP A 120 15.94 -9.19 11.66
CA ASP A 120 15.21 -8.53 12.73
C ASP A 120 14.25 -7.48 12.16
N GLU A 121 12.98 -7.87 11.95
CA GLU A 121 11.94 -7.01 11.39
C GLU A 121 11.67 -5.77 12.25
N LYS A 122 11.94 -5.82 13.55
CA LYS A 122 11.71 -4.68 14.46
C LYS A 122 12.56 -3.47 14.08
N LYS A 123 13.70 -3.71 13.43
CA LYS A 123 14.59 -2.66 12.92
C LYS A 123 14.01 -1.86 11.75
N TRP A 124 12.93 -2.31 11.13
CA TRP A 124 12.20 -1.53 10.15
C TRP A 124 11.43 -0.36 10.77
N LYS A 125 11.11 -0.42 12.06
CA LYS A 125 10.48 0.70 12.76
C LYS A 125 11.32 1.97 12.65
N ASN A 126 10.68 3.09 12.35
CA ASN A 126 11.25 4.41 12.11
C ASN A 126 12.08 4.56 10.83
N LYS A 127 12.22 3.51 10.02
CA LYS A 127 12.89 3.60 8.71
C LYS A 127 11.98 4.19 7.65
N ILE A 128 12.61 4.73 6.61
CA ILE A 128 11.96 5.27 5.42
C ILE A 128 11.93 4.18 4.35
N ILE A 129 10.89 4.21 3.53
CA ILE A 129 10.72 3.32 2.38
C ILE A 129 9.81 3.99 1.35
N GLY A 130 10.06 3.77 0.07
CA GLY A 130 9.08 4.04 -0.97
C GLY A 130 8.04 2.92 -1.02
N ILE A 131 6.77 3.27 -1.10
CA ILE A 131 5.68 2.29 -1.25
C ILE A 131 4.85 2.67 -2.47
N VAL A 132 4.64 1.69 -3.34
CA VAL A 132 3.76 1.82 -4.50
C VAL A 132 2.35 1.39 -4.10
N PHE A 133 1.38 2.24 -4.38
CA PHE A 133 -0.04 2.02 -4.13
C PHE A 133 -0.79 1.81 -5.44
N GLY A 134 -1.63 0.81 -5.48
CA GLY A 134 -2.49 0.50 -6.62
C GLY A 134 -3.96 0.46 -6.25
N GLU A 135 -4.81 0.67 -7.24
CA GLU A 135 -6.25 0.53 -7.08
C GLU A 135 -6.67 -0.92 -7.09
N THR A 136 -7.62 -1.24 -6.21
CA THR A 136 -8.28 -2.54 -6.13
C THR A 136 -9.77 -2.34 -6.17
N GLY A 137 -10.42 -3.02 -7.12
CA GLY A 137 -11.87 -3.13 -7.19
C GLY A 137 -12.34 -4.40 -6.48
N THR A 138 -13.39 -4.31 -5.70
CA THR A 138 -13.98 -5.46 -4.99
C THR A 138 -15.49 -5.28 -4.82
N VAL A 139 -16.20 -6.36 -4.54
CA VAL A 139 -17.63 -6.33 -4.21
C VAL A 139 -17.79 -6.57 -2.71
N ILE A 140 -18.41 -5.63 -2.01
CA ILE A 140 -18.74 -5.73 -0.58
C ILE A 140 -20.24 -5.49 -0.43
N ASN A 141 -20.96 -6.44 0.17
CA ASN A 141 -22.41 -6.37 0.35
C ASN A 141 -23.17 -6.05 -0.96
N GLY A 142 -22.74 -6.67 -2.07
CA GLY A 142 -23.33 -6.48 -3.39
C GLY A 142 -23.03 -5.13 -4.06
N LYS A 143 -22.17 -4.31 -3.48
CA LYS A 143 -21.74 -3.03 -4.07
C LYS A 143 -20.30 -3.10 -4.53
N GLU A 144 -20.04 -2.69 -5.76
CA GLU A 144 -18.69 -2.50 -6.26
C GLU A 144 -18.04 -1.28 -5.62
N ILE A 145 -16.86 -1.45 -5.08
CA ILE A 145 -16.05 -0.37 -4.52
C ILE A 145 -14.63 -0.43 -5.06
N VAL A 146 -13.99 0.72 -5.19
CA VAL A 146 -12.58 0.83 -5.56
C VAL A 146 -11.83 1.54 -4.44
N TYR A 147 -10.79 0.92 -3.94
CA TYR A 147 -9.91 1.48 -2.92
C TYR A 147 -8.45 1.38 -3.33
N THR A 148 -7.59 2.11 -2.66
CA THR A 148 -6.14 2.11 -2.88
C THR A 148 -5.47 1.34 -1.76
N GLU A 149 -4.56 0.43 -2.10
CA GLU A 149 -3.79 -0.35 -1.14
C GLU A 149 -2.30 -0.38 -1.51
N ALA A 150 -1.45 -0.60 -0.50
CA ALA A 150 -0.02 -0.81 -0.70
C ALA A 150 0.21 -2.12 -1.47
N ARG A 151 1.07 -2.08 -2.48
CA ARG A 151 1.40 -3.21 -3.35
C ARG A 151 2.78 -3.79 -3.06
N PHE A 152 3.79 -2.96 -3.12
CA PHE A 152 5.17 -3.37 -2.91
C PHE A 152 6.05 -2.20 -2.47
N GLY A 153 7.18 -2.53 -1.86
CA GLY A 153 8.21 -1.58 -1.48
C GLY A 153 9.21 -1.32 -2.61
N ILE A 154 9.67 -0.08 -2.70
CA ILE A 154 10.76 0.35 -3.59
C ILE A 154 11.68 1.31 -2.84
N SER A 155 12.83 1.65 -3.43
CA SER A 155 13.68 2.71 -2.89
C SER A 155 12.92 4.04 -2.78
N ALA A 156 13.04 4.71 -1.64
CA ALA A 156 12.49 6.06 -1.46
C ALA A 156 13.10 7.06 -2.46
N GLN A 157 14.35 6.84 -2.89
CA GLN A 157 14.99 7.68 -3.90
C GLN A 157 14.29 7.57 -5.26
N LYS A 158 13.93 6.37 -5.70
CA LYS A 158 13.15 6.18 -6.95
C LYS A 158 11.80 6.91 -6.92
N VAL A 159 11.17 7.00 -5.75
CA VAL A 159 9.94 7.81 -5.60
C VAL A 159 10.22 9.29 -5.80
N ARG A 160 11.28 9.82 -5.18
CA ARG A 160 11.69 11.23 -5.29
C ARG A 160 12.09 11.61 -6.71
N ASP A 161 12.72 10.68 -7.42
CA ASP A 161 13.18 10.87 -8.81
C ASP A 161 12.03 10.69 -9.83
N GLY A 162 10.84 10.24 -9.39
CA GLY A 162 9.71 9.99 -10.27
C GLY A 162 9.85 8.71 -11.12
N GLU A 163 10.74 7.81 -10.74
CA GLU A 163 11.05 6.55 -11.45
C GLU A 163 10.25 5.35 -10.92
N ALA A 164 9.24 5.61 -10.10
CA ALA A 164 8.43 4.56 -9.52
C ALA A 164 7.51 3.93 -10.57
N PRO A 165 7.46 2.59 -10.67
CA PRO A 165 6.54 1.92 -11.58
C PRO A 165 5.10 2.10 -11.11
N ALA A 166 4.16 2.19 -12.05
CA ALA A 166 2.74 2.20 -11.75
C ALA A 166 2.26 0.80 -11.36
N ALA A 167 1.44 0.70 -10.31
CA ALA A 167 0.79 -0.56 -9.97
C ALA A 167 -0.39 -0.82 -10.92
N LYS A 168 -0.54 -2.08 -11.37
CA LYS A 168 -1.70 -2.50 -12.14
C LYS A 168 -2.97 -2.49 -11.27
N PHE A 169 -4.11 -2.21 -11.91
CA PHE A 169 -5.41 -2.39 -11.28
C PHE A 169 -5.63 -3.86 -10.93
N LYS A 170 -6.25 -4.12 -9.77
CA LYS A 170 -6.56 -5.46 -9.30
C LYS A 170 -8.06 -5.60 -9.08
N ALA A 171 -8.67 -6.65 -9.63
CA ALA A 171 -10.06 -6.99 -9.38
C ALA A 171 -10.13 -8.18 -8.41
N LYS A 172 -10.98 -8.10 -7.40
CA LYS A 172 -11.24 -9.15 -6.39
C LYS A 172 -12.73 -9.40 -6.23
N ASN A 173 -13.08 -10.57 -5.73
CA ASN A 173 -14.43 -10.89 -5.25
C ASN A 173 -15.55 -10.57 -6.27
N GLY A 174 -15.36 -10.94 -7.55
CA GLY A 174 -16.35 -10.76 -8.59
C GLY A 174 -16.57 -9.31 -9.05
N TYR A 175 -15.63 -8.41 -8.80
CA TYR A 175 -15.65 -7.08 -9.37
C TYR A 175 -15.64 -7.13 -10.89
N THR A 176 -16.65 -6.53 -11.54
CA THR A 176 -16.84 -6.52 -12.99
C THR A 176 -16.78 -5.12 -13.60
N GLY A 177 -16.62 -4.09 -12.77
CA GLY A 177 -16.58 -2.72 -13.22
C GLY A 177 -15.48 -2.50 -14.26
N ASN A 178 -15.77 -1.70 -15.28
CA ASN A 178 -14.75 -1.23 -16.20
C ASN A 178 -13.75 -0.39 -15.41
N ALA A 179 -12.54 -0.90 -15.24
CA ALA A 179 -11.42 -0.10 -14.80
C ALA A 179 -11.31 1.08 -15.77
N SER A 180 -11.74 2.27 -15.35
CA SER A 180 -11.45 3.49 -16.08
C SER A 180 -9.92 3.59 -16.09
N SER A 181 -9.32 3.11 -17.17
CA SER A 181 -7.91 3.25 -17.44
C SER A 181 -7.61 4.74 -17.56
N SER A 182 -7.14 5.35 -16.49
CA SER A 182 -6.35 6.57 -16.64
C SER A 182 -5.04 6.14 -17.29
N SER A 183 -5.07 6.10 -18.62
CA SER A 183 -3.92 5.86 -19.47
C SER A 183 -2.95 7.03 -19.35
N GLY A 184 -1.94 6.87 -18.53
CA GLY A 184 -0.68 7.56 -18.65
C GLY A 184 0.29 6.62 -19.35
N SER A 185 0.33 6.71 -20.69
CA SER A 185 1.30 5.99 -21.49
C SER A 185 2.69 6.56 -21.26
N SER A 186 3.61 5.79 -20.71
CA SER A 186 5.01 5.85 -21.09
C SER A 186 5.59 4.44 -21.02
N ALA A 187 5.93 3.94 -22.20
CA ALA A 187 6.67 2.72 -22.36
C ALA A 187 8.05 2.89 -21.72
N SER A 188 8.44 1.95 -20.87
CA SER A 188 9.83 1.77 -20.47
C SER A 188 10.34 0.44 -20.99
N PRO A 189 11.50 0.41 -21.60
CA PRO A 189 12.16 -0.84 -21.99
C PRO A 189 12.87 -1.43 -20.78
N ASP A 190 12.88 -2.74 -20.76
CA ASP A 190 13.75 -3.64 -20.03
C ASP A 190 13.44 -4.00 -18.56
N GLY A 191 13.01 -5.25 -18.44
CA GLY A 191 13.61 -6.17 -17.49
C GLY A 191 12.87 -6.44 -16.20
N PHE A 192 11.67 -5.93 -15.96
CA PHE A 192 10.90 -6.40 -14.81
C PHE A 192 9.93 -7.52 -15.28
N ILE A 193 10.27 -8.75 -14.95
CA ILE A 193 9.42 -9.91 -15.21
C ILE A 193 8.08 -9.68 -14.47
N ASP A 194 7.03 -9.67 -15.26
CA ASP A 194 5.63 -9.56 -14.83
C ASP A 194 5.30 -10.77 -13.95
N VAL A 195 5.32 -10.57 -12.63
CA VAL A 195 4.86 -11.57 -11.68
C VAL A 195 3.35 -11.54 -11.70
N PRO A 196 2.64 -12.61 -12.11
CA PRO A 196 1.20 -12.67 -11.95
C PRO A 196 0.87 -12.58 -10.45
N LEU A 197 0.40 -11.43 -10.00
CA LEU A 197 -0.07 -11.25 -8.62
C LEU A 197 -1.31 -12.11 -8.31
N ASP A 198 -1.94 -12.66 -9.33
CA ASP A 198 -3.13 -13.51 -9.20
C ASP A 198 -2.87 -14.79 -8.39
N ALA A 199 -1.61 -15.25 -8.31
CA ALA A 199 -1.25 -16.41 -7.50
C ALA A 199 -1.21 -16.14 -5.98
N MET A 200 -1.24 -14.90 -5.55
CA MET A 200 -1.23 -14.55 -4.11
C MET A 200 -2.62 -14.33 -3.52
N ASP A 201 -3.67 -14.34 -4.34
CA ASP A 201 -5.00 -13.92 -3.92
C ASP A 201 -5.97 -15.04 -3.59
N GLU A 202 -5.61 -16.30 -3.76
CA GLU A 202 -6.47 -17.43 -3.44
C GLU A 202 -6.34 -17.92 -1.98
N LEU A 203 -5.78 -17.11 -1.10
CA LEU A 203 -5.84 -17.44 0.32
C LEU A 203 -7.16 -16.94 0.90
N PRO A 204 -8.09 -17.84 1.27
CA PRO A 204 -9.35 -17.46 1.86
C PRO A 204 -9.09 -16.80 3.22
N PHE A 205 -9.42 -15.53 3.30
CA PHE A 205 -9.60 -14.87 4.58
C PHE A 205 -11.02 -15.19 5.08
N ASN A 206 -11.12 -16.14 5.96
CA ASN A 206 -12.20 -16.26 6.92
C ASN A 206 -11.73 -15.80 8.29
#